data_936ea311eca931702b863de3a7146bf4
#
_entry.id   936ea311eca931702b863de3a7146bf4
#
_cell.length_a   1.000
_cell.length_b   1.000
_cell.length_c   1.000
_cell.angle_alpha   90.00
_cell.angle_beta   90.00
_cell.angle_gamma   90.00
#
_symmetry.space_group_name_H-M   'P 1'
#
loop_
_entity.id
_entity.type
_entity.pdbx_description
1 polymer ?
#
loop_
_entity_poly.entity_id
_entity_poly.type
_entity_poly.pdbx_seq_one_letter_code
_entity_poly.pdbx_strand_id
1 'polypeptide(L)'
;MKLSFAQLLAVIVMLHAVYPVVSKAANFGTTGLITVPSARMKGDGSLTATLARTNEVADIYNITFQATPFIETTFRYSVFNYLDPSYLSNAPNYSDRSYEVKIRLLEERGLIPAVAIGIRDILGTGVWSAEYLVASKSIGPLDISAGLGWGRFAGRESFSNPLKILSSRFEERPNDILVGAPAGEVQGKNFFRGRVGVFGGVRYSVPNLPLDLIAEYSSDDYRREVAFKSITESSPVSVGIEWRVSEGVSVGASYQQGDFVGLTFQSTVDFKRKPARRYERFYSVAEQVGQDQAPSHLDLDLWYDRLLFDAARSGLRVHYAYLRPGDDQAHFIVSNDRYALWADALNQFFRLAEIHLPSELKAITIQTLEDNLLGSAVGFQRTKNTPLATQASRSSALNNGFKAELISIAP
;
A
#
# COMPACT_ATOMS: atom_id res chain seq x y z
N MET A 1 24.30 1.45 16.00
CA MET A 1 24.49 2.14 14.71
C MET A 1 23.25 2.94 14.43
N LYS A 2 23.28 4.26 14.62
CA LYS A 2 22.14 5.14 14.33
C LYS A 2 22.14 5.41 12.83
N LEU A 3 21.20 4.85 12.10
CA LEU A 3 20.96 5.24 10.70
C LEU A 3 20.60 6.74 10.70
N SER A 4 21.26 7.52 9.85
CA SER A 4 20.89 8.92 9.66
C SER A 4 19.52 9.00 8.98
N PHE A 5 18.79 10.07 9.21
CA PHE A 5 17.50 10.34 8.54
C PHE A 5 17.57 10.15 7.02
N ALA A 6 18.68 10.59 6.39
CA ALA A 6 18.91 10.44 4.97
C ALA A 6 19.07 8.96 4.53
N GLN A 7 19.69 8.11 5.35
CA GLN A 7 19.85 6.69 5.05
C GLN A 7 18.52 5.94 5.19
N LEU A 8 17.71 6.28 6.19
CA LEU A 8 16.37 5.72 6.35
C LEU A 8 15.47 6.14 5.17
N LEU A 9 15.52 7.40 4.78
CA LEU A 9 14.80 7.92 3.61
C LEU A 9 15.22 7.22 2.32
N ALA A 10 16.53 6.99 2.12
CA ALA A 10 17.04 6.28 0.93
C ALA A 10 16.55 4.83 0.85
N VAL A 11 16.52 4.10 1.97
CA VAL A 11 15.97 2.72 2.04
C VAL A 11 14.47 2.73 1.73
N ILE A 12 13.74 3.68 2.26
CA ILE A 12 12.30 3.83 2.01
C ILE A 12 12.03 4.15 0.53
N VAL A 13 12.81 5.06 -0.08
CA VAL A 13 12.67 5.41 -1.51
C VAL A 13 13.04 4.24 -2.42
N MET A 14 14.04 3.43 -2.07
CA MET A 14 14.38 2.22 -2.83
C MET A 14 13.26 1.17 -2.81
N LEU A 15 12.56 1.00 -1.70
CA LEU A 15 11.40 0.10 -1.60
C LEU A 15 10.21 0.55 -2.47
N HIS A 16 10.08 1.86 -2.75
CA HIS A 16 8.99 2.40 -3.58
C HIS A 16 9.09 2.09 -5.08
N ALA A 17 10.28 1.81 -5.59
CA ALA A 17 10.46 1.45 -7.00
C ALA A 17 9.72 0.16 -7.39
N VAL A 18 9.21 -0.59 -6.41
CA VAL A 18 8.68 -1.94 -6.60
C VAL A 18 7.16 -2.05 -6.42
N TYR A 19 6.51 -1.30 -5.49
CA TYR A 19 5.09 -1.55 -5.12
C TYR A 19 4.30 -0.29 -4.70
N PRO A 20 3.65 0.44 -5.59
CA PRO A 20 2.94 1.68 -5.24
C PRO A 20 1.50 1.48 -4.71
N VAL A 21 1.14 2.14 -3.61
CA VAL A 21 -0.23 2.21 -3.05
C VAL A 21 -0.50 3.59 -2.44
N VAL A 22 -1.75 4.05 -2.51
CA VAL A 22 -2.17 5.33 -1.87
C VAL A 22 -2.23 5.15 -0.35
N SER A 23 -1.46 5.97 0.38
CA SER A 23 -1.44 6.00 1.84
C SER A 23 -2.26 7.17 2.38
N LYS A 24 -2.99 6.95 3.48
CA LYS A 24 -3.72 7.97 4.24
C LYS A 24 -3.50 7.71 5.73
N ALA A 25 -2.29 7.94 6.25
CA ALA A 25 -1.99 7.74 7.66
C ALA A 25 -1.99 9.07 8.43
N ALA A 26 -2.48 9.04 9.67
CA ALA A 26 -2.32 10.12 10.62
C ALA A 26 -0.85 10.20 11.11
N ASN A 27 -0.49 11.27 11.84
CA ASN A 27 0.83 11.45 12.46
C ASN A 27 1.23 10.25 13.33
N PHE A 28 0.26 9.54 13.88
CA PHE A 28 0.45 8.35 14.70
C PHE A 28 0.58 7.04 13.89
N GLY A 29 0.64 7.12 12.57
CA GLY A 29 0.87 5.97 11.68
C GLY A 29 -0.40 5.20 11.31
N THR A 30 -1.40 5.17 12.18
CA THR A 30 -2.72 4.57 11.94
C THR A 30 -3.44 5.31 10.82
N THR A 31 -4.25 4.62 10.02
CA THR A 31 -5.07 5.28 9.00
C THR A 31 -6.04 6.26 9.66
N GLY A 32 -5.97 7.55 9.24
CA GLY A 32 -6.70 8.63 9.89
C GLY A 32 -6.63 9.96 9.14
N LEU A 33 -6.84 11.03 9.89
CA LEU A 33 -6.76 12.42 9.42
C LEU A 33 -5.38 13.03 9.71
N ILE A 34 -5.27 13.97 10.64
CA ILE A 34 -3.98 14.53 11.10
C ILE A 34 -3.51 13.79 12.35
N THR A 35 -4.31 13.82 13.43
CA THR A 35 -4.01 13.15 14.70
C THR A 35 -5.06 12.11 15.11
N VAL A 36 -6.28 12.25 14.60
CA VAL A 36 -7.40 11.37 14.93
C VAL A 36 -7.54 10.21 13.94
N PRO A 37 -7.89 9.01 14.43
CA PRO A 37 -8.08 7.83 13.59
C PRO A 37 -9.35 7.92 12.75
N SER A 38 -9.38 7.14 11.67
CA SER A 38 -10.58 6.88 10.87
C SER A 38 -10.90 5.37 10.85
N ALA A 39 -12.11 5.01 10.41
CA ALA A 39 -12.49 3.62 10.20
C ALA A 39 -11.95 3.04 8.87
N ARG A 40 -11.16 3.82 8.13
CA ARG A 40 -10.51 3.37 6.90
C ARG A 40 -9.39 2.39 7.21
N MET A 41 -9.16 1.47 6.27
CA MET A 41 -8.06 0.51 6.29
C MET A 41 -7.19 0.69 5.06
N LYS A 42 -5.93 0.31 5.16
CA LYS A 42 -5.01 0.22 4.02
C LYS A 42 -5.27 -1.05 3.21
N GLY A 43 -4.57 -1.20 2.10
CA GLY A 43 -4.58 -2.44 1.34
C GLY A 43 -4.06 -3.61 2.17
N ASP A 44 -4.73 -4.76 2.08
CA ASP A 44 -4.32 -5.99 2.79
C ASP A 44 -2.90 -6.40 2.42
N GLY A 45 -2.06 -6.67 3.43
CA GLY A 45 -0.64 -6.96 3.26
C GLY A 45 0.24 -5.73 2.98
N SER A 46 -0.28 -4.50 3.10
CA SER A 46 0.55 -3.29 2.94
C SER A 46 1.34 -2.95 4.20
N LEU A 47 2.54 -2.41 3.99
CA LEU A 47 3.42 -1.85 5.02
C LEU A 47 3.59 -0.36 4.77
N THR A 48 3.36 0.46 5.78
CA THR A 48 3.54 1.92 5.72
C THR A 48 4.56 2.38 6.74
N ALA A 49 5.56 3.12 6.30
CA ALA A 49 6.40 3.93 7.18
C ALA A 49 5.84 5.35 7.22
N THR A 50 5.65 5.90 8.41
CA THR A 50 5.22 7.29 8.62
C THR A 50 6.21 8.00 9.51
N LEU A 51 6.72 9.14 9.06
CA LEU A 51 7.56 10.06 9.82
C LEU A 51 6.74 11.33 10.04
N ALA A 52 6.46 11.65 11.27
CA ALA A 52 5.78 12.89 11.64
C ALA A 52 6.64 13.70 12.60
N ARG A 53 6.75 14.98 12.31
CA ARG A 53 7.46 15.94 13.17
C ARG A 53 6.53 17.04 13.58
N THR A 54 6.41 17.27 14.87
CA THR A 54 5.75 18.42 15.45
C THR A 54 6.75 19.14 16.33
N ASN A 55 7.08 20.40 16.01
CA ASN A 55 8.21 21.11 16.63
C ASN A 55 8.16 21.13 18.14
N GLU A 56 6.97 21.26 18.72
CA GLU A 56 6.78 21.47 20.16
C GLU A 56 6.42 20.18 20.92
N VAL A 57 6.07 19.11 20.21
CA VAL A 57 5.55 17.90 20.86
C VAL A 57 6.52 16.72 20.71
N ALA A 58 6.67 16.19 19.51
CA ALA A 58 7.50 15.00 19.31
C ALA A 58 7.88 14.78 17.84
N ASP A 59 9.00 14.08 17.64
CA ASP A 59 9.32 13.37 16.41
C ASP A 59 8.78 11.93 16.53
N ILE A 60 7.89 11.53 15.63
CA ILE A 60 7.17 10.25 15.69
C ILE A 60 7.52 9.41 14.46
N TYR A 61 7.99 8.20 14.71
CA TYR A 61 8.37 7.23 13.70
C TYR A 61 7.45 6.01 13.81
N ASN A 62 6.71 5.71 12.75
CA ASN A 62 5.76 4.61 12.77
C ASN A 62 6.04 3.60 11.66
N ILE A 63 5.80 2.33 11.98
CA ILE A 63 5.67 1.25 11.01
C ILE A 63 4.28 0.65 11.18
N THR A 64 3.45 0.77 10.17
CA THR A 64 2.08 0.26 10.18
C THR A 64 1.94 -0.88 9.20
N PHE A 65 1.44 -2.01 9.66
CA PHE A 65 1.19 -3.21 8.86
C PHE A 65 -0.30 -3.53 8.83
N GLN A 66 -0.85 -3.63 7.63
CA GLN A 66 -2.22 -4.13 7.42
C GLN A 66 -2.16 -5.65 7.35
N ALA A 67 -2.31 -6.30 8.52
CA ALA A 67 -2.13 -7.74 8.67
C ALA A 67 -3.23 -8.56 7.98
N THR A 68 -4.45 -8.03 7.95
CA THR A 68 -5.61 -8.60 7.26
C THR A 68 -6.48 -7.45 6.73
N PRO A 69 -7.50 -7.69 5.89
CA PRO A 69 -8.40 -6.63 5.43
C PRO A 69 -9.08 -5.82 6.55
N PHE A 70 -9.09 -6.34 7.79
CA PHE A 70 -9.80 -5.75 8.91
C PHE A 70 -8.94 -5.52 10.16
N ILE A 71 -7.62 -5.85 10.15
CA ILE A 71 -6.69 -5.61 11.27
C ILE A 71 -5.51 -4.78 10.78
N GLU A 72 -5.34 -3.61 11.37
CA GLU A 72 -4.20 -2.72 11.19
C GLU A 72 -3.41 -2.67 12.50
N THR A 73 -2.09 -2.87 12.44
CA THR A 73 -1.18 -2.80 13.58
C THR A 73 -0.10 -1.77 13.34
N THR A 74 0.20 -0.96 14.34
CA THR A 74 1.24 0.08 14.25
C THR A 74 2.24 -0.08 15.38
N PHE A 75 3.52 -0.14 15.04
CA PHE A 75 4.62 0.11 15.96
C PHE A 75 4.99 1.59 15.89
N ARG A 76 5.16 2.23 17.04
CA ARG A 76 5.50 3.64 17.15
C ARG A 76 6.73 3.83 18.03
N TYR A 77 7.64 4.68 17.58
CA TYR A 77 8.73 5.21 18.35
C TYR A 77 8.63 6.74 18.37
N SER A 78 8.47 7.31 19.53
CA SER A 78 8.33 8.76 19.75
C SER A 78 9.52 9.30 20.48
N VAL A 79 10.06 10.43 20.03
CA VAL A 79 11.10 11.20 20.71
C VAL A 79 10.48 12.56 21.06
N PHE A 80 10.33 12.82 22.34
CA PHE A 80 9.66 14.04 22.80
C PHE A 80 10.59 15.23 22.73
N ASN A 81 10.07 16.38 22.29
CA ASN A 81 10.78 17.64 22.12
C ASN A 81 10.70 18.53 23.38
N TYR A 82 10.13 18.02 24.46
CA TYR A 82 10.03 18.71 25.74
C TYR A 82 10.67 17.88 26.86
N LEU A 83 11.11 18.62 27.93
CA LEU A 83 11.68 18.00 29.13
C LEU A 83 10.56 17.66 30.11
N ASP A 84 10.42 16.38 30.44
CA ASP A 84 9.56 15.95 31.53
C ASP A 84 10.36 16.02 32.86
N PRO A 85 9.97 16.89 33.80
CA PRO A 85 10.67 17.04 35.07
C PRO A 85 10.72 15.77 35.92
N SER A 86 9.82 14.83 35.74
CA SER A 86 9.80 13.54 36.43
C SER A 86 10.90 12.58 35.97
N TYR A 87 11.51 12.85 34.83
CA TYR A 87 12.61 12.07 34.24
C TYR A 87 13.97 12.80 34.24
N LEU A 88 14.17 13.79 35.12
CA LEU A 88 15.37 14.61 35.22
C LEU A 88 16.65 13.87 35.61
N SER A 89 16.70 12.57 35.63
CA SER A 89 17.92 11.80 35.79
C SER A 89 18.56 11.51 34.43
N ASN A 90 19.42 12.43 33.96
CA ASN A 90 20.51 12.20 33.00
C ASN A 90 20.16 11.77 31.53
N ALA A 91 18.93 11.84 31.07
CA ALA A 91 18.59 11.53 29.68
C ALA A 91 18.14 12.82 28.95
N PRO A 92 18.92 13.33 27.98
CA PRO A 92 18.60 14.57 27.27
C PRO A 92 17.38 14.42 26.31
N ASN A 93 16.91 13.22 26.05
CA ASN A 93 15.76 12.96 25.19
C ASN A 93 14.92 11.84 25.78
N TYR A 94 13.70 12.15 26.20
CA TYR A 94 12.72 11.16 26.57
C TYR A 94 12.14 10.51 25.29
N SER A 95 12.08 9.19 25.28
CA SER A 95 11.51 8.45 24.15
C SER A 95 10.55 7.35 24.62
N ASP A 96 9.53 7.09 23.83
CA ASP A 96 8.53 6.05 24.06
C ASP A 96 8.47 5.08 22.90
N ARG A 97 8.17 3.82 23.22
CA ARG A 97 7.91 2.75 22.25
C ARG A 97 6.56 2.16 22.56
N SER A 98 5.67 2.19 21.58
CA SER A 98 4.31 1.73 21.79
C SER A 98 3.74 1.00 20.57
N TYR A 99 2.66 0.28 20.80
CA TYR A 99 1.92 -0.42 19.77
C TYR A 99 0.49 0.09 19.73
N GLU A 100 -0.09 0.06 18.56
CA GLU A 100 -1.51 0.34 18.34
C GLU A 100 -2.13 -0.80 17.52
N VAL A 101 -3.34 -1.19 17.88
CA VAL A 101 -4.14 -2.17 17.13
C VAL A 101 -5.48 -1.53 16.81
N LYS A 102 -5.87 -1.56 15.54
CA LYS A 102 -7.18 -1.13 15.05
C LYS A 102 -7.86 -2.27 14.32
N ILE A 103 -9.13 -2.51 14.63
CA ILE A 103 -9.96 -3.56 14.05
C ILE A 103 -11.18 -2.93 13.41
N ARG A 104 -11.40 -3.17 12.13
CA ARG A 104 -12.62 -2.77 11.43
C ARG A 104 -13.73 -3.77 11.75
N LEU A 105 -14.80 -3.26 12.35
CA LEU A 105 -15.98 -4.03 12.74
C LEU A 105 -17.01 -4.12 11.61
N LEU A 106 -17.17 -3.00 10.87
CA LEU A 106 -18.11 -2.91 9.76
C LEU A 106 -17.42 -2.25 8.56
N GLU A 107 -17.67 -2.78 7.38
CA GLU A 107 -17.27 -2.19 6.12
C GLU A 107 -18.32 -1.21 5.61
N GLU A 108 -17.88 -0.13 4.95
CA GLU A 108 -18.83 0.82 4.34
C GLU A 108 -19.61 0.17 3.21
N ARG A 109 -20.95 0.25 3.27
CA ARG A 109 -21.85 -0.26 2.23
C ARG A 109 -23.09 0.63 2.11
N GLY A 110 -23.30 1.22 0.93
CA GLY A 110 -24.43 2.09 0.69
C GLY A 110 -24.51 3.22 1.73
N LEU A 111 -25.54 3.27 2.57
CA LEU A 111 -25.71 4.26 3.64
C LEU A 111 -24.97 3.90 4.94
N ILE A 112 -24.56 2.65 5.11
CA ILE A 112 -23.89 2.16 6.33
C ILE A 112 -22.45 2.65 6.31
N PRO A 113 -21.95 3.38 7.34
CA PRO A 113 -20.57 3.78 7.44
C PRO A 113 -19.65 2.60 7.76
N ALA A 114 -18.37 2.71 7.46
CA ALA A 114 -17.35 1.85 8.05
C ALA A 114 -17.26 2.16 9.55
N VAL A 115 -17.04 1.11 10.37
CA VAL A 115 -16.85 1.27 11.82
C VAL A 115 -15.59 0.50 12.24
N ALA A 116 -14.75 1.14 13.06
CA ALA A 116 -13.55 0.53 13.62
C ALA A 116 -13.40 0.85 15.10
N ILE A 117 -12.76 -0.06 15.81
CA ILE A 117 -12.35 0.09 17.22
C ILE A 117 -10.82 -0.01 17.27
N GLY A 118 -10.19 0.75 18.17
CA GLY A 118 -8.74 0.66 18.34
C GLY A 118 -8.27 0.97 19.74
N ILE A 119 -7.07 0.49 20.03
CA ILE A 119 -6.36 0.72 21.28
C ILE A 119 -4.97 1.21 20.92
N ARG A 120 -4.64 2.40 21.38
CA ARG A 120 -3.35 3.08 21.19
C ARG A 120 -2.48 2.96 22.42
N ASP A 121 -1.17 2.86 22.23
CA ASP A 121 -0.16 2.82 23.27
C ASP A 121 -0.25 1.56 24.17
N ILE A 122 -0.39 0.42 23.51
CA ILE A 122 -0.24 -0.89 24.13
C ILE A 122 1.26 -1.12 24.36
N LEU A 123 1.66 -1.56 25.55
CA LEU A 123 3.04 -1.82 25.97
C LEU A 123 3.94 -0.57 26.02
N GLY A 124 3.43 0.62 25.81
CA GLY A 124 4.18 1.88 25.93
C GLY A 124 4.17 2.42 27.36
N THR A 125 4.58 3.68 27.48
CA THR A 125 4.60 4.41 28.77
C THR A 125 3.24 4.99 29.16
N GLY A 126 2.22 4.81 28.36
CA GLY A 126 0.88 5.37 28.55
C GLY A 126 0.73 6.83 28.14
N VAL A 127 1.79 7.48 27.66
CA VAL A 127 1.77 8.89 27.24
C VAL A 127 0.77 9.12 26.10
N TRP A 128 0.71 8.19 25.15
CA TRP A 128 -0.22 8.25 24.03
C TRP A 128 -1.49 7.39 24.23
N SER A 129 -1.72 6.92 25.46
CA SER A 129 -2.79 5.96 25.76
C SER A 129 -4.16 6.50 25.43
N ALA A 130 -4.83 5.85 24.50
CA ALA A 130 -6.17 6.15 24.05
C ALA A 130 -6.85 4.91 23.50
N GLU A 131 -8.14 4.82 23.73
CA GLU A 131 -9.01 3.86 23.06
C GLU A 131 -10.05 4.65 22.26
N TYR A 132 -10.58 4.04 21.19
CA TYR A 132 -11.54 4.74 20.34
C TYR A 132 -12.49 3.79 19.62
N LEU A 133 -13.69 4.33 19.33
CA LEU A 133 -14.64 3.77 18.39
C LEU A 133 -14.91 4.85 17.35
N VAL A 134 -14.71 4.56 16.07
CA VAL A 134 -14.80 5.54 15.00
C VAL A 134 -15.65 5.02 13.85
N ALA A 135 -16.47 5.90 13.26
CA ALA A 135 -17.20 5.66 12.04
C ALA A 135 -16.69 6.58 10.92
N SER A 136 -16.63 6.08 9.69
CA SER A 136 -16.22 6.87 8.51
C SER A 136 -17.16 6.64 7.34
N LYS A 137 -17.45 7.71 6.60
CA LYS A 137 -18.36 7.71 5.45
C LYS A 137 -17.83 8.58 4.32
N SER A 138 -17.74 7.99 3.11
CA SER A 138 -17.39 8.74 1.89
C SER A 138 -18.64 9.25 1.19
N ILE A 139 -18.61 10.52 0.80
CA ILE A 139 -19.66 11.18 0.01
C ILE A 139 -18.96 11.94 -1.13
N GLY A 140 -18.88 11.32 -2.29
CA GLY A 140 -18.09 11.86 -3.42
C GLY A 140 -16.61 12.06 -3.03
N PRO A 141 -16.05 13.28 -3.19
CA PRO A 141 -14.66 13.58 -2.85
C PRO A 141 -14.44 13.79 -1.33
N LEU A 142 -15.50 13.79 -0.53
CA LEU A 142 -15.47 14.06 0.89
C LEU A 142 -15.48 12.75 1.68
N ASP A 143 -14.54 12.59 2.61
CA ASP A 143 -14.47 11.49 3.57
C ASP A 143 -14.62 12.06 4.99
N ILE A 144 -15.71 11.69 5.67
CA ILE A 144 -16.08 12.21 6.98
C ILE A 144 -15.84 11.11 8.00
N SER A 145 -15.22 11.46 9.14
CA SER A 145 -14.99 10.56 10.25
C SER A 145 -15.47 11.19 11.54
N ALA A 146 -16.12 10.40 12.41
CA ALA A 146 -16.55 10.83 13.74
C ALA A 146 -16.40 9.66 14.71
N GLY A 147 -15.99 9.94 15.95
CA GLY A 147 -15.71 8.90 16.93
C GLY A 147 -15.88 9.32 18.38
N LEU A 148 -15.89 8.30 19.21
CA LEU A 148 -15.83 8.40 20.67
C LEU A 148 -14.45 7.89 21.11
N GLY A 149 -13.84 8.58 22.09
CA GLY A 149 -12.53 8.21 22.57
C GLY A 149 -12.37 8.33 24.08
N TRP A 150 -11.50 7.51 24.60
CA TRP A 150 -11.10 7.42 26.00
C TRP A 150 -9.62 7.82 26.13
N GLY A 151 -9.15 7.98 27.36
CA GLY A 151 -7.76 8.38 27.60
C GLY A 151 -7.46 9.77 27.07
N ARG A 152 -6.48 9.93 26.19
CA ARG A 152 -6.14 11.24 25.59
C ARG A 152 -7.31 11.89 24.84
N PHE A 153 -8.18 11.12 24.25
CA PHE A 153 -9.36 11.64 23.58
C PHE A 153 -10.50 12.07 24.53
N ALA A 154 -10.30 12.03 25.83
CA ALA A 154 -11.30 12.45 26.82
C ALA A 154 -10.87 13.70 27.61
N GLY A 155 -10.00 14.54 27.06
CA GLY A 155 -9.51 15.76 27.69
C GLY A 155 -10.56 16.85 27.73
N ARG A 156 -10.96 17.35 26.56
CA ARG A 156 -11.92 18.45 26.41
C ARG A 156 -13.35 17.96 26.35
N GLU A 157 -14.28 18.76 26.89
CA GLU A 157 -15.74 18.56 26.76
C GLU A 157 -16.20 17.10 26.93
N SER A 158 -15.46 16.37 27.77
CA SER A 158 -15.73 14.96 28.00
C SER A 158 -16.97 14.75 28.87
N PHE A 159 -17.67 13.64 28.64
CA PHE A 159 -18.88 13.25 29.36
C PHE A 159 -18.71 11.90 30.06
N SER A 160 -19.73 11.52 30.85
CA SER A 160 -19.72 10.24 31.58
C SER A 160 -19.71 9.06 30.63
N ASN A 161 -18.87 8.06 30.93
CA ASN A 161 -18.74 6.86 30.10
C ASN A 161 -20.08 6.10 29.96
N PRO A 162 -20.60 5.92 28.74
CA PRO A 162 -21.84 5.17 28.56
C PRO A 162 -21.73 3.69 28.96
N LEU A 163 -20.51 3.11 28.93
CA LEU A 163 -20.26 1.72 29.33
C LEU A 163 -20.48 1.49 30.83
N LYS A 164 -20.64 2.54 31.64
CA LYS A 164 -20.99 2.41 33.07
C LYS A 164 -22.32 1.67 33.30
N ILE A 165 -23.22 1.68 32.31
CA ILE A 165 -24.46 0.90 32.34
C ILE A 165 -24.18 -0.60 32.44
N LEU A 166 -23.04 -1.07 31.85
CA LEU A 166 -22.63 -2.47 31.89
C LEU A 166 -21.87 -2.82 33.18
N SER A 167 -21.08 -1.89 33.70
CA SER A 167 -20.34 -2.07 34.96
C SER A 167 -19.79 -0.71 35.44
N SER A 168 -19.87 -0.47 36.78
CA SER A 168 -19.26 0.70 37.43
C SER A 168 -17.73 0.76 37.26
N ARG A 169 -17.09 -0.33 36.89
CA ARG A 169 -15.64 -0.35 36.59
C ARG A 169 -15.26 0.55 35.42
N PHE A 170 -16.20 0.93 34.56
CA PHE A 170 -15.95 1.84 33.44
C PHE A 170 -16.01 3.32 33.83
N GLU A 171 -16.42 3.68 35.03
CA GLU A 171 -16.55 5.07 35.47
C GLU A 171 -15.19 5.74 35.65
N GLU A 172 -14.20 5.02 36.15
CA GLU A 172 -12.88 5.58 36.48
C GLU A 172 -11.74 4.89 35.72
N ARG A 173 -10.81 5.68 35.25
CA ARG A 173 -9.54 5.21 34.67
C ARG A 173 -8.48 5.19 35.76
N PRO A 174 -7.91 3.99 36.09
CA PRO A 174 -7.01 3.85 37.23
C PRO A 174 -5.70 4.64 37.12
N ASN A 175 -5.17 4.81 35.91
CA ASN A 175 -3.89 5.51 35.70
C ASN A 175 -4.14 6.84 34.97
N ASP A 176 -3.59 7.93 35.51
CA ASP A 176 -3.58 9.23 34.86
C ASP A 176 -2.50 9.28 33.78
N ILE A 177 -2.83 9.93 32.67
CA ILE A 177 -1.90 10.22 31.56
C ILE A 177 -0.68 11.03 32.00
N LEU A 178 -0.84 11.91 32.99
CA LEU A 178 0.25 12.74 33.53
C LEU A 178 1.34 11.93 34.24
N VAL A 179 0.96 10.82 34.88
CA VAL A 179 1.90 9.99 35.65
C VAL A 179 2.59 8.95 34.78
N GLY A 180 1.96 8.57 33.65
CA GLY A 180 2.44 7.48 32.83
C GLY A 180 2.26 6.12 33.47
N ALA A 181 2.79 5.08 32.85
CA ALA A 181 2.76 3.70 33.31
C ALA A 181 4.11 3.03 33.08
N PRO A 182 4.44 1.94 33.80
CA PRO A 182 5.63 1.17 33.51
C PRO A 182 5.62 0.67 32.06
N ALA A 183 6.71 0.96 31.34
CA ALA A 183 6.85 0.52 29.95
C ALA A 183 6.95 -1.00 29.86
N GLY A 184 6.37 -1.58 28.79
CA GLY A 184 6.42 -3.02 28.55
C GLY A 184 5.27 -3.82 29.18
N GLU A 185 4.32 -3.17 29.88
CA GLU A 185 3.16 -3.84 30.47
C GLU A 185 1.86 -3.47 29.73
N VAL A 186 1.00 -4.46 29.53
CA VAL A 186 -0.35 -4.22 28.99
C VAL A 186 -1.24 -3.62 30.07
N GLN A 187 -1.59 -2.35 29.93
CA GLN A 187 -2.43 -1.63 30.87
C GLN A 187 -3.93 -1.92 30.68
N GLY A 188 -4.31 -3.20 30.62
CA GLY A 188 -5.69 -3.63 30.37
C GLY A 188 -6.71 -3.09 31.35
N LYS A 189 -6.27 -2.69 32.54
CA LYS A 189 -7.12 -2.04 33.57
C LYS A 189 -7.61 -0.65 33.15
N ASN A 190 -6.99 -0.03 32.13
CA ASN A 190 -7.36 1.30 31.65
C ASN A 190 -8.31 1.26 30.45
N PHE A 191 -8.42 0.13 29.76
CA PHE A 191 -9.09 0.07 28.46
C PHE A 191 -10.59 0.41 28.57
N PHE A 192 -11.00 1.43 27.76
CA PHE A 192 -12.37 1.94 27.65
C PHE A 192 -12.94 2.47 28.97
N ARG A 193 -12.09 2.91 29.90
CA ARG A 193 -12.48 3.42 31.21
C ARG A 193 -12.27 4.92 31.34
N GLY A 194 -12.99 5.51 32.29
CA GLY A 194 -12.98 6.93 32.56
C GLY A 194 -13.94 7.67 31.64
N ARG A 195 -13.78 8.98 31.56
CA ARG A 195 -14.60 9.88 30.74
C ARG A 195 -14.43 9.58 29.26
N VAL A 196 -15.38 10.04 28.46
CA VAL A 196 -15.41 9.88 27.00
C VAL A 196 -15.45 11.24 26.36
N GLY A 197 -14.62 11.47 25.36
CA GLY A 197 -14.67 12.63 24.50
C GLY A 197 -15.07 12.29 23.08
N VAL A 198 -15.32 13.31 22.28
CA VAL A 198 -15.64 13.18 20.86
C VAL A 198 -14.49 13.67 20.00
N PHE A 199 -14.30 13.05 18.87
CA PHE A 199 -13.38 13.52 17.85
C PHE A 199 -13.95 13.27 16.46
N GLY A 200 -13.40 13.93 15.46
CA GLY A 200 -13.80 13.71 14.10
C GLY A 200 -13.17 14.70 13.15
N GLY A 201 -13.59 14.64 11.88
CA GLY A 201 -13.14 15.58 10.89
C GLY A 201 -13.46 15.13 9.49
N VAL A 202 -12.91 15.85 8.54
CA VAL A 202 -13.18 15.68 7.13
C VAL A 202 -11.88 15.70 6.33
N ARG A 203 -11.83 14.88 5.30
CA ARG A 203 -10.82 14.89 4.25
C ARG A 203 -11.51 15.15 2.93
N TYR A 204 -11.10 16.18 2.22
CA TYR A 204 -11.58 16.52 0.89
C TYR A 204 -10.48 16.25 -0.13
N SER A 205 -10.70 15.24 -0.98
CA SER A 205 -9.79 14.96 -2.09
C SER A 205 -10.11 15.90 -3.26
N VAL A 206 -9.19 16.80 -3.56
CA VAL A 206 -9.40 17.79 -4.62
C VAL A 206 -9.46 17.08 -5.98
N PRO A 207 -10.58 17.25 -6.75
CA PRO A 207 -10.70 16.61 -8.05
C PRO A 207 -9.56 17.01 -9.00
N ASN A 208 -9.03 16.03 -9.72
CA ASN A 208 -7.94 16.19 -10.71
C ASN A 208 -6.59 16.70 -10.14
N LEU A 209 -6.45 16.83 -8.82
CA LEU A 209 -5.18 17.16 -8.18
C LEU A 209 -4.78 16.05 -7.20
N PRO A 210 -3.50 15.75 -7.06
CA PRO A 210 -3.00 14.81 -6.06
C PRO A 210 -2.94 15.46 -4.67
N LEU A 211 -3.97 16.16 -4.26
CA LEU A 211 -4.04 16.98 -3.05
C LEU A 211 -5.29 16.67 -2.24
N ASP A 212 -5.10 16.45 -0.95
CA ASP A 212 -6.18 16.35 0.03
C ASP A 212 -6.13 17.53 1.00
N LEU A 213 -7.29 18.12 1.29
CA LEU A 213 -7.47 19.11 2.34
C LEU A 213 -8.09 18.41 3.56
N ILE A 214 -7.59 18.70 4.75
CA ILE A 214 -7.98 18.01 5.98
C ILE A 214 -8.34 19.04 7.04
N ALA A 215 -9.44 18.79 7.74
CA ALA A 215 -9.81 19.52 8.95
C ALA A 215 -10.29 18.52 9.99
N GLU A 216 -9.83 18.64 11.22
CA GLU A 216 -10.21 17.76 12.32
C GLU A 216 -10.48 18.53 13.61
N TYR A 217 -11.34 17.94 14.43
CA TYR A 217 -11.60 18.27 15.81
C TYR A 217 -11.10 17.13 16.68
N SER A 218 -10.29 17.43 17.70
CA SER A 218 -9.80 16.48 18.69
C SER A 218 -10.10 16.97 20.10
N SER A 219 -10.67 16.10 20.92
CA SER A 219 -10.84 16.37 22.34
C SER A 219 -9.59 16.09 23.17
N ASP A 220 -8.46 15.74 22.57
CA ASP A 220 -7.16 15.73 23.25
C ASP A 220 -6.81 17.16 23.66
N ASP A 221 -6.63 17.39 24.95
CA ASP A 221 -6.29 18.69 25.51
C ASP A 221 -4.78 18.91 25.67
N TYR A 222 -3.99 17.92 25.26
CA TYR A 222 -2.52 17.95 25.38
C TYR A 222 -2.05 18.35 26.77
N ARG A 223 -2.81 17.97 27.82
CA ARG A 223 -2.59 18.39 29.22
C ARG A 223 -1.17 18.11 29.72
N ARG A 224 -0.53 17.07 29.20
CA ARG A 224 0.84 16.73 29.55
C ARG A 224 1.82 17.75 28.95
N GLU A 225 1.69 18.04 27.68
CA GLU A 225 2.50 19.00 26.96
C GLU A 225 2.31 20.41 27.51
N VAL A 226 1.08 20.77 27.85
CA VAL A 226 0.76 22.03 28.53
C VAL A 226 1.38 22.09 29.94
N ALA A 227 1.29 21.01 30.71
CA ALA A 227 1.87 20.95 32.07
C ALA A 227 3.39 21.10 32.05
N PHE A 228 4.05 20.58 31.01
CA PHE A 228 5.51 20.72 30.84
C PHE A 228 5.91 21.92 29.99
N LYS A 229 4.99 22.83 29.71
CA LYS A 229 5.19 24.10 29.01
C LYS A 229 5.79 23.95 27.60
N SER A 230 5.49 22.83 26.93
CA SER A 230 5.92 22.63 25.55
C SER A 230 4.99 23.32 24.56
N ILE A 231 3.70 23.45 24.90
CA ILE A 231 2.70 24.18 24.13
C ILE A 231 1.88 25.09 25.06
N THR A 232 1.23 26.10 24.48
CA THR A 232 0.26 26.97 25.17
C THR A 232 -1.14 26.37 25.07
N GLU A 233 -2.12 26.98 25.73
CA GLU A 233 -3.49 26.50 25.71
C GLU A 233 -4.04 26.50 24.27
N SER A 234 -4.54 25.38 23.81
CA SER A 234 -4.71 25.07 22.39
C SER A 234 -6.16 25.01 21.95
N SER A 235 -6.39 25.28 20.66
CA SER A 235 -7.66 25.05 19.97
C SER A 235 -7.90 23.54 19.78
N PRO A 236 -9.13 23.01 19.82
CA PRO A 236 -9.41 21.62 19.49
C PRO A 236 -9.36 21.32 17.97
N VAL A 237 -9.14 22.34 17.15
CA VAL A 237 -9.20 22.24 15.69
C VAL A 237 -7.80 22.23 15.09
N SER A 238 -7.59 21.31 14.17
CA SER A 238 -6.38 21.24 13.33
C SER A 238 -6.77 21.22 11.85
N VAL A 239 -5.95 21.86 11.02
CA VAL A 239 -6.13 21.87 9.57
C VAL A 239 -4.83 21.44 8.88
N GLY A 240 -4.95 20.81 7.73
CA GLY A 240 -3.77 20.34 7.01
C GLY A 240 -4.02 20.08 5.54
N ILE A 241 -2.93 19.87 4.85
CA ILE A 241 -2.89 19.45 3.46
C ILE A 241 -2.02 18.19 3.34
N GLU A 242 -2.39 17.30 2.45
CA GLU A 242 -1.59 16.12 2.10
C GLU A 242 -1.44 16.06 0.58
N TRP A 243 -0.21 16.05 0.11
CA TRP A 243 0.14 15.94 -1.29
C TRP A 243 0.66 14.54 -1.60
N ARG A 244 0.03 13.88 -2.55
CA ARG A 244 0.46 12.58 -3.09
C ARG A 244 1.54 12.81 -4.15
N VAL A 245 2.79 12.66 -3.76
CA VAL A 245 3.96 12.88 -4.62
C VAL A 245 4.06 11.81 -5.71
N SER A 246 3.75 10.57 -5.33
CA SER A 246 3.68 9.42 -6.24
C SER A 246 2.72 8.37 -5.66
N GLU A 247 2.46 7.30 -6.41
CA GLU A 247 1.77 6.15 -5.84
C GLU A 247 2.56 5.64 -4.62
N GLY A 248 1.91 5.59 -3.44
CA GLY A 248 2.51 5.14 -2.19
C GLY A 248 3.37 6.15 -1.43
N VAL A 249 3.64 7.34 -1.96
CA VAL A 249 4.37 8.40 -1.25
C VAL A 249 3.50 9.63 -1.10
N SER A 250 3.34 10.11 0.12
CA SER A 250 2.72 11.39 0.39
C SER A 250 3.52 12.23 1.39
N VAL A 251 3.36 13.53 1.29
CA VAL A 251 3.86 14.52 2.23
C VAL A 251 2.71 15.38 2.71
N GLY A 252 2.69 15.68 4.01
CA GLY A 252 1.66 16.49 4.64
C GLY A 252 2.25 17.64 5.41
N ALA A 253 1.50 18.73 5.47
CA ALA A 253 1.74 19.85 6.37
C ALA A 253 0.43 20.17 7.09
N SER A 254 0.52 20.49 8.38
CA SER A 254 -0.65 20.77 9.20
C SER A 254 -0.36 21.86 10.23
N TYR A 255 -1.38 22.64 10.53
CA TYR A 255 -1.41 23.54 11.67
C TYR A 255 -2.33 22.92 12.72
N GLN A 256 -1.77 22.59 13.85
CA GLN A 256 -2.41 21.76 14.85
C GLN A 256 -2.67 22.54 16.12
N GLN A 257 -3.84 22.33 16.69
CA GLN A 257 -4.26 22.84 18.01
C GLN A 257 -4.15 24.36 18.17
N GLY A 258 -4.03 25.12 17.06
CA GLY A 258 -3.87 26.57 17.11
C GLY A 258 -2.49 27.07 17.55
N ASP A 259 -1.50 26.19 17.73
CA ASP A 259 -0.21 26.54 18.30
C ASP A 259 1.00 26.05 17.48
N PHE A 260 0.97 24.85 16.91
CA PHE A 260 2.16 24.28 16.30
C PHE A 260 1.96 23.72 14.88
N VAL A 261 3.06 23.67 14.15
CA VAL A 261 3.12 23.13 12.78
C VAL A 261 3.60 21.68 12.82
N GLY A 262 2.92 20.81 12.08
CA GLY A 262 3.31 19.42 11.83
C GLY A 262 3.70 19.19 10.39
N LEU A 263 4.73 18.37 10.18
CA LEU A 263 5.14 17.85 8.88
C LEU A 263 5.07 16.33 8.92
N THR A 264 4.54 15.72 7.88
CA THR A 264 4.38 14.27 7.79
C THR A 264 4.90 13.77 6.45
N PHE A 265 5.67 12.71 6.49
CA PHE A 265 6.08 11.95 5.32
C PHE A 265 5.57 10.51 5.47
N GLN A 266 5.00 9.98 4.40
CA GLN A 266 4.47 8.62 4.37
C GLN A 266 4.97 7.87 3.16
N SER A 267 5.21 6.59 3.38
CA SER A 267 5.68 5.66 2.37
C SER A 267 5.00 4.32 2.56
N THR A 268 4.22 3.86 1.58
CA THR A 268 3.45 2.61 1.64
C THR A 268 3.89 1.65 0.53
N VAL A 269 4.14 0.41 0.91
CA VAL A 269 4.43 -0.72 0.02
C VAL A 269 3.35 -1.76 0.19
N ASP A 270 2.80 -2.29 -0.90
CA ASP A 270 1.84 -3.38 -0.89
C ASP A 270 2.50 -4.66 -1.39
N PHE A 271 2.73 -5.61 -0.48
CA PHE A 271 3.38 -6.88 -0.81
C PHE A 271 2.49 -7.87 -1.57
N LYS A 272 1.18 -7.67 -1.56
CA LYS A 272 0.23 -8.50 -2.32
C LYS A 272 -0.01 -7.99 -3.73
N ARG A 273 0.25 -6.72 -3.99
CA ARG A 273 0.12 -6.14 -5.32
C ARG A 273 1.34 -6.52 -6.16
N LYS A 274 1.15 -7.35 -7.17
CA LYS A 274 2.21 -7.61 -8.15
C LYS A 274 2.66 -6.27 -8.75
N PRO A 275 3.98 -5.98 -8.84
CA PRO A 275 4.45 -4.73 -9.41
C PRO A 275 3.89 -4.57 -10.82
N ALA A 276 3.37 -3.39 -11.13
CA ALA A 276 3.04 -3.06 -12.51
C ALA A 276 4.33 -3.15 -13.32
N ARG A 277 4.47 -4.24 -14.07
CA ARG A 277 5.67 -4.47 -14.87
C ARG A 277 5.76 -3.34 -15.88
N ARG A 278 6.82 -2.52 -15.82
CA ARG A 278 7.10 -1.51 -16.83
C ARG A 278 7.20 -2.21 -18.17
N TYR A 279 6.36 -1.85 -19.10
CA TYR A 279 6.46 -2.23 -20.50
C TYR A 279 7.70 -1.52 -21.07
N GLU A 280 8.86 -2.12 -20.93
CA GLU A 280 9.98 -1.74 -21.79
C GLU A 280 9.68 -2.28 -23.17
N ARG A 281 9.63 -1.38 -24.16
CA ARG A 281 9.46 -1.76 -25.55
C ARG A 281 10.67 -2.62 -25.94
N PHE A 282 10.43 -3.91 -26.07
CA PHE A 282 11.47 -4.82 -26.49
C PHE A 282 11.58 -4.77 -28.00
N TYR A 283 12.70 -4.34 -28.50
CA TYR A 283 13.04 -4.44 -29.91
C TYR A 283 13.59 -5.86 -30.15
N SER A 284 12.97 -6.63 -31.02
CA SER A 284 13.53 -7.90 -31.46
C SER A 284 14.81 -7.65 -32.25
N VAL A 285 15.74 -8.62 -32.20
CA VAL A 285 16.97 -8.54 -33.01
C VAL A 285 16.66 -8.43 -34.50
N ALA A 286 15.54 -8.95 -34.96
CA ALA A 286 15.07 -8.86 -36.34
C ALA A 286 14.61 -7.44 -36.75
N GLU A 287 14.18 -6.58 -35.82
CA GLU A 287 13.93 -5.15 -36.11
C GLU A 287 15.24 -4.38 -36.33
N GLN A 288 16.37 -4.89 -35.83
CA GLN A 288 17.71 -4.31 -36.01
C GLN A 288 18.46 -4.84 -37.26
N VAL A 289 18.13 -6.06 -37.68
CA VAL A 289 18.71 -6.70 -38.89
C VAL A 289 17.60 -6.74 -39.91
N GLY A 290 17.60 -5.86 -40.88
CA GLY A 290 16.55 -5.71 -41.90
C GLY A 290 15.95 -7.04 -42.38
N GLN A 291 14.69 -7.03 -42.69
CA GLN A 291 13.77 -8.13 -42.95
C GLN A 291 14.16 -9.19 -44.03
N ASP A 292 15.36 -9.12 -44.58
CA ASP A 292 15.75 -9.90 -45.77
C ASP A 292 16.35 -11.30 -45.49
N GLN A 293 16.40 -11.74 -44.23
CA GLN A 293 16.96 -13.06 -43.88
C GLN A 293 16.08 -13.84 -42.92
N ALA A 294 14.89 -14.22 -43.37
CA ALA A 294 14.24 -15.41 -42.80
C ALA A 294 15.10 -16.64 -43.16
N PRO A 295 15.55 -17.46 -42.20
CA PRO A 295 16.34 -18.64 -42.51
C PRO A 295 15.52 -19.60 -43.37
N SER A 296 16.02 -19.84 -44.60
CA SER A 296 15.35 -20.67 -45.61
C SER A 296 15.63 -22.16 -45.46
N HIS A 297 16.37 -22.59 -44.44
CA HIS A 297 16.67 -24.00 -44.16
C HIS A 297 16.56 -24.34 -42.71
N LEU A 298 16.00 -25.51 -42.42
CA LEU A 298 15.90 -26.19 -41.13
C LEU A 298 17.28 -26.50 -40.51
N ASP A 299 18.03 -25.50 -40.15
CA ASP A 299 19.01 -25.62 -39.08
C ASP A 299 18.24 -25.54 -37.77
N LEU A 300 17.74 -26.73 -37.34
CA LEU A 300 16.82 -26.86 -36.20
C LEU A 300 17.36 -26.24 -34.93
N ASP A 301 18.67 -26.26 -34.74
CA ASP A 301 19.29 -25.76 -33.52
C ASP A 301 19.35 -24.23 -33.49
N LEU A 302 19.54 -23.57 -34.62
CA LEU A 302 19.80 -22.14 -34.67
C LEU A 302 18.54 -21.28 -34.46
N TRP A 303 17.38 -21.68 -35.02
CA TRP A 303 16.13 -20.95 -34.83
C TRP A 303 15.59 -21.12 -33.42
N TYR A 304 15.77 -22.30 -32.83
CA TYR A 304 15.31 -22.61 -31.49
C TYR A 304 16.09 -21.80 -30.45
N ASP A 305 17.39 -21.77 -30.53
CA ASP A 305 18.26 -20.99 -29.64
C ASP A 305 17.95 -19.49 -29.72
N ARG A 306 17.71 -18.96 -30.92
CA ARG A 306 17.30 -17.56 -31.10
C ARG A 306 15.94 -17.27 -30.48
N LEU A 307 14.96 -18.16 -30.66
CA LEU A 307 13.65 -18.05 -30.06
C LEU A 307 13.75 -18.08 -28.53
N LEU A 308 14.50 -19.03 -27.97
CA LEU A 308 14.73 -19.13 -26.52
C LEU A 308 15.34 -17.85 -25.95
N PHE A 309 16.38 -17.34 -26.62
CA PHE A 309 17.08 -16.14 -26.19
C PHE A 309 16.15 -14.90 -26.18
N ASP A 310 15.43 -14.67 -27.25
CA ASP A 310 14.53 -13.52 -27.35
C ASP A 310 13.26 -13.69 -26.49
N ALA A 311 12.74 -14.89 -26.32
CA ALA A 311 11.67 -15.19 -25.38
C ALA A 311 12.11 -14.87 -23.94
N ALA A 312 13.27 -15.34 -23.49
CA ALA A 312 13.77 -15.07 -22.16
C ALA A 312 13.96 -13.58 -21.91
N ARG A 313 14.53 -12.83 -22.85
CA ARG A 313 14.69 -11.37 -22.77
C ARG A 313 13.35 -10.63 -22.73
N SER A 314 12.34 -11.14 -23.41
CA SER A 314 10.98 -10.57 -23.38
C SER A 314 10.19 -10.95 -22.12
N GLY A 315 10.77 -11.78 -21.23
CA GLY A 315 10.14 -12.22 -19.98
C GLY A 315 9.16 -13.38 -20.17
N LEU A 316 9.38 -14.16 -21.23
CA LEU A 316 8.69 -15.41 -21.49
C LEU A 316 9.68 -16.55 -21.39
N ARG A 317 9.34 -17.62 -20.69
CA ARG A 317 10.22 -18.78 -20.57
C ARG A 317 9.60 -19.96 -21.28
N VAL A 318 10.32 -20.50 -22.27
CA VAL A 318 9.95 -21.73 -22.96
C VAL A 318 10.49 -22.91 -22.14
N HIS A 319 9.59 -23.73 -21.61
CA HIS A 319 9.93 -24.93 -20.83
C HIS A 319 10.04 -26.17 -21.71
N TYR A 320 9.26 -26.18 -22.78
CA TYR A 320 9.21 -27.32 -23.69
C TYR A 320 8.86 -26.84 -25.09
N ALA A 321 9.51 -27.43 -26.06
CA ALA A 321 9.17 -27.27 -27.49
C ALA A 321 9.21 -28.64 -28.15
N TYR A 322 8.19 -28.91 -28.94
CA TYR A 322 8.05 -30.15 -29.64
C TYR A 322 7.68 -29.90 -31.10
N LEU A 323 8.47 -30.46 -31.99
CA LEU A 323 8.26 -30.47 -33.43
C LEU A 323 8.50 -31.87 -33.93
N ARG A 324 7.47 -32.51 -34.53
CA ARG A 324 7.65 -33.80 -35.19
C ARG A 324 8.26 -33.60 -36.57
N PRO A 325 9.24 -34.42 -36.94
CA PRO A 325 9.74 -34.42 -38.30
C PRO A 325 8.62 -34.71 -39.28
N GLY A 326 8.39 -33.78 -40.23
CA GLY A 326 7.32 -33.86 -41.21
C GLY A 326 5.99 -33.23 -40.82
N ASP A 327 5.83 -32.78 -39.57
CA ASP A 327 4.70 -31.97 -39.14
C ASP A 327 4.85 -30.52 -39.55
N ASP A 328 3.76 -29.85 -39.84
CA ASP A 328 3.69 -28.42 -40.11
C ASP A 328 3.23 -27.63 -38.87
N GLN A 329 3.30 -28.25 -37.67
CA GLN A 329 2.84 -27.70 -36.42
C GLN A 329 3.92 -27.84 -35.31
N ALA A 330 4.17 -26.75 -34.59
CA ALA A 330 5.02 -26.73 -33.43
C ALA A 330 4.23 -26.52 -32.12
N HIS A 331 4.61 -27.22 -31.05
CA HIS A 331 4.00 -27.12 -29.73
C HIS A 331 5.01 -26.55 -28.73
N PHE A 332 4.54 -25.60 -27.91
CA PHE A 332 5.35 -24.95 -26.90
C PHE A 332 4.63 -24.94 -25.55
N ILE A 333 5.39 -25.14 -24.47
CA ILE A 333 4.93 -24.85 -23.11
C ILE A 333 5.67 -23.61 -22.62
N VAL A 334 4.93 -22.55 -22.28
CA VAL A 334 5.49 -21.24 -21.99
C VAL A 334 4.97 -20.73 -20.66
N SER A 335 5.87 -20.25 -19.77
CA SER A 335 5.50 -19.45 -18.61
C SER A 335 5.74 -17.95 -18.88
N ASN A 336 4.96 -17.14 -18.17
CA ASN A 336 4.98 -15.69 -18.31
C ASN A 336 5.47 -15.04 -17.00
N ASP A 337 6.68 -14.47 -17.05
CA ASP A 337 7.28 -13.79 -15.91
C ASP A 337 7.11 -12.25 -15.99
N ARG A 338 6.56 -11.72 -17.08
CA ARG A 338 6.58 -10.27 -17.34
C ARG A 338 5.23 -9.62 -17.58
N TYR A 339 4.32 -10.30 -18.27
CA TYR A 339 3.07 -9.67 -18.76
C TYR A 339 1.95 -9.87 -17.74
N ALA A 340 1.21 -8.78 -17.45
CA ALA A 340 0.07 -8.84 -16.54
C ALA A 340 -1.11 -9.67 -17.12
N LEU A 341 -1.23 -9.67 -18.45
CA LEU A 341 -2.27 -10.44 -19.17
C LEU A 341 -1.62 -11.48 -20.06
N TRP A 342 -2.17 -12.69 -20.05
CA TRP A 342 -1.75 -13.74 -20.96
C TRP A 342 -1.94 -13.39 -22.43
N ALA A 343 -2.95 -12.58 -22.76
CA ALA A 343 -3.15 -12.09 -24.13
C ALA A 343 -1.93 -11.31 -24.66
N ASP A 344 -1.34 -10.47 -23.81
CA ASP A 344 -0.13 -9.70 -24.17
C ASP A 344 1.11 -10.62 -24.27
N ALA A 345 1.23 -11.59 -23.36
CA ALA A 345 2.30 -12.57 -23.37
C ALA A 345 2.28 -13.44 -24.64
N LEU A 346 1.10 -13.94 -24.99
CA LEU A 346 0.88 -14.74 -26.19
C LEU A 346 1.15 -13.92 -27.44
N ASN A 347 0.65 -12.70 -27.53
CA ASN A 347 0.91 -11.81 -28.67
C ASN A 347 2.42 -11.57 -28.86
N GLN A 348 3.17 -11.36 -27.78
CA GLN A 348 4.62 -11.21 -27.86
C GLN A 348 5.31 -12.50 -28.29
N PHE A 349 4.90 -13.65 -27.76
CA PHE A 349 5.47 -14.94 -28.17
C PHE A 349 5.23 -15.22 -29.65
N PHE A 350 4.03 -14.89 -30.17
CA PHE A 350 3.74 -15.04 -31.60
C PHE A 350 4.64 -14.22 -32.50
N ARG A 351 4.88 -12.96 -32.13
CA ARG A 351 5.80 -12.11 -32.90
C ARG A 351 7.20 -12.71 -32.94
N LEU A 352 7.68 -13.25 -31.84
CA LEU A 352 8.97 -13.93 -31.80
C LEU A 352 8.96 -15.22 -32.62
N ALA A 353 7.89 -15.98 -32.51
CA ALA A 353 7.72 -17.21 -33.29
C ALA A 353 7.68 -16.94 -34.80
N GLU A 354 7.00 -15.86 -35.25
CA GLU A 354 6.99 -15.49 -36.65
C GLU A 354 8.37 -15.12 -37.20
N ILE A 355 9.20 -14.51 -36.36
CA ILE A 355 10.56 -14.10 -36.73
C ILE A 355 11.51 -15.30 -36.83
N HIS A 356 11.41 -16.21 -35.88
CA HIS A 356 12.42 -17.28 -35.70
C HIS A 356 12.02 -18.64 -36.26
N LEU A 357 10.71 -18.92 -36.31
CA LEU A 357 10.23 -20.23 -36.77
C LEU A 357 10.39 -20.38 -38.29
N PRO A 358 10.79 -21.59 -38.75
CA PRO A 358 10.83 -21.91 -40.17
C PRO A 358 9.50 -21.65 -40.89
N SER A 359 9.59 -21.23 -42.14
CA SER A 359 8.44 -20.88 -42.97
C SER A 359 7.51 -22.07 -43.30
N GLU A 360 8.02 -23.27 -43.14
CA GLU A 360 7.32 -24.53 -43.38
C GLU A 360 6.26 -24.83 -42.31
N LEU A 361 6.44 -24.28 -41.11
CA LEU A 361 5.50 -24.42 -40.00
C LEU A 361 4.27 -23.53 -40.22
N LYS A 362 3.10 -24.19 -40.35
CA LYS A 362 1.81 -23.51 -40.62
C LYS A 362 1.01 -23.21 -39.35
N ALA A 363 1.26 -23.97 -38.29
CA ALA A 363 0.51 -23.82 -37.05
C ALA A 363 1.42 -23.86 -35.83
N ILE A 364 1.02 -23.18 -34.78
CA ILE A 364 1.73 -23.14 -33.49
C ILE A 364 0.67 -23.35 -32.40
N THR A 365 0.93 -24.26 -31.48
CA THR A 365 0.13 -24.45 -30.28
C THR A 365 0.97 -24.05 -29.08
N ILE A 366 0.46 -23.14 -28.25
CA ILE A 366 1.10 -22.72 -27.02
C ILE A 366 0.22 -23.15 -25.85
N GLN A 367 0.80 -23.91 -24.94
CA GLN A 367 0.21 -24.23 -23.65
C GLN A 367 0.83 -23.36 -22.59
N THR A 368 0.00 -22.69 -21.79
CA THR A 368 0.46 -21.83 -20.71
C THR A 368 0.87 -22.68 -19.51
N LEU A 369 1.93 -22.23 -18.80
CA LEU A 369 2.38 -22.80 -17.53
C LEU A 369 2.33 -21.73 -16.48
N GLU A 370 1.56 -21.93 -15.40
CA GLU A 370 1.42 -21.01 -14.29
C GLU A 370 1.51 -21.81 -12.98
N ASP A 371 2.43 -21.39 -12.09
CA ASP A 371 2.68 -22.07 -10.79
C ASP A 371 2.89 -23.61 -10.93
N ASN A 372 3.62 -24.03 -11.95
CA ASN A 372 3.86 -25.42 -12.32
C ASN A 372 2.61 -26.22 -12.73
N LEU A 373 1.50 -25.55 -13.01
CA LEU A 373 0.28 -26.17 -13.54
C LEU A 373 0.13 -25.80 -15.02
N LEU A 374 -0.21 -26.80 -15.81
CA LEU A 374 -0.54 -26.58 -17.22
C LEU A 374 -1.90 -25.91 -17.32
N GLY A 375 -1.92 -24.76 -17.97
CA GLY A 375 -3.13 -23.98 -18.23
C GLY A 375 -3.72 -24.25 -19.62
N SER A 376 -4.38 -23.22 -20.14
CA SER A 376 -5.04 -23.28 -21.45
C SER A 376 -4.05 -23.47 -22.59
N ALA A 377 -4.44 -24.27 -23.60
CA ALA A 377 -3.73 -24.35 -24.87
C ALA A 377 -4.40 -23.45 -25.90
N VAL A 378 -3.60 -22.67 -26.61
CA VAL A 378 -4.05 -21.76 -27.65
C VAL A 378 -3.35 -22.11 -28.96
N GLY A 379 -4.11 -22.45 -29.97
CA GLY A 379 -3.62 -22.74 -31.30
C GLY A 379 -3.67 -21.52 -32.21
N PHE A 380 -2.66 -21.36 -33.05
CA PHE A 380 -2.57 -20.30 -34.04
C PHE A 380 -2.19 -20.87 -35.40
N GLN A 381 -2.92 -20.46 -36.42
CA GLN A 381 -2.60 -20.78 -37.79
C GLN A 381 -1.91 -19.61 -38.47
N ARG A 382 -0.80 -19.88 -39.14
CA ARG A 382 -0.05 -18.91 -39.94
C ARG A 382 -0.80 -18.69 -41.24
N THR A 383 -1.27 -17.46 -41.48
CA THR A 383 -1.87 -17.11 -42.76
C THR A 383 -0.78 -16.70 -43.74
N LYS A 384 -0.72 -17.36 -44.88
CA LYS A 384 0.19 -16.98 -45.99
C LYS A 384 -0.13 -15.54 -46.42
N ASN A 385 0.90 -14.70 -46.51
CA ASN A 385 0.91 -13.40 -47.20
C ASN A 385 0.33 -12.19 -46.45
N THR A 386 0.70 -11.91 -45.23
CA THR A 386 0.59 -10.52 -44.74
C THR A 386 1.97 -10.03 -44.32
N PRO A 387 2.55 -8.99 -44.99
CA PRO A 387 3.77 -8.36 -44.50
C PRO A 387 3.47 -7.78 -43.13
N LEU A 388 4.40 -7.92 -42.21
CA LEU A 388 4.36 -7.28 -40.87
C LEU A 388 4.04 -5.79 -41.07
N ALA A 389 2.80 -5.40 -40.74
CA ALA A 389 2.41 -4.02 -40.78
C ALA A 389 3.22 -3.25 -39.72
N THR A 390 4.15 -2.45 -40.18
CA THR A 390 4.83 -1.43 -39.45
C THR A 390 3.78 -0.55 -38.77
N GLN A 391 3.77 -0.53 -37.42
CA GLN A 391 3.00 0.40 -36.61
C GLN A 391 1.48 0.39 -36.78
N ALA A 392 0.80 -0.58 -36.22
CA ALA A 392 -0.61 -0.45 -35.96
C ALA A 392 -0.89 -0.69 -34.45
N SER A 393 -1.77 0.17 -33.94
CA SER A 393 -2.26 0.21 -32.57
C SER A 393 -2.59 -1.17 -31.96
N ARG A 394 -2.38 -1.26 -30.64
CA ARG A 394 -2.50 -2.46 -29.78
C ARG A 394 -3.76 -3.34 -29.95
N SER A 395 -4.80 -2.88 -30.62
CA SER A 395 -6.05 -3.62 -30.83
C SER A 395 -6.21 -4.29 -32.19
N SER A 396 -5.35 -4.01 -33.17
CA SER A 396 -5.52 -4.52 -34.55
C SER A 396 -4.66 -5.73 -34.88
N ALA A 397 -3.69 -6.10 -34.07
CA ALA A 397 -2.79 -7.24 -34.34
C ALA A 397 -3.50 -8.60 -34.23
N LEU A 398 -4.54 -8.72 -33.46
CA LEU A 398 -5.39 -9.93 -33.37
C LEU A 398 -6.36 -10.04 -34.56
N ASN A 399 -6.63 -8.96 -35.30
CA ASN A 399 -7.59 -8.98 -36.39
C ASN A 399 -7.00 -9.26 -37.79
N ASN A 400 -5.68 -9.18 -37.92
CA ASN A 400 -5.04 -9.19 -39.25
C ASN A 400 -4.12 -10.41 -39.47
N GLY A 401 -4.59 -11.60 -39.27
CA GLY A 401 -3.90 -12.76 -39.82
C GLY A 401 -3.83 -14.03 -38.97
N PHE A 402 -4.35 -14.01 -37.73
CA PHE A 402 -4.40 -15.21 -36.90
C PHE A 402 -5.83 -15.53 -36.48
N LYS A 403 -6.30 -16.76 -36.77
CA LYS A 403 -7.42 -17.33 -36.04
C LYS A 403 -6.88 -17.99 -34.78
N ALA A 404 -7.21 -17.42 -33.62
CA ALA A 404 -6.95 -18.06 -32.35
C ALA A 404 -8.10 -19.04 -32.06
N GLU A 405 -7.77 -20.29 -31.89
CA GLU A 405 -8.75 -21.34 -31.54
C GLU A 405 -8.33 -21.95 -30.20
N LEU A 406 -9.24 -21.93 -29.21
CA LEU A 406 -9.05 -22.65 -27.96
C LEU A 406 -9.11 -24.14 -28.25
N ILE A 407 -7.97 -24.81 -28.07
CA ILE A 407 -7.90 -26.27 -28.25
C ILE A 407 -8.14 -26.89 -26.87
N SER A 408 -9.23 -27.61 -26.71
CA SER A 408 -9.44 -28.51 -25.58
C SER A 408 -8.52 -29.71 -25.76
N ILE A 409 -7.48 -29.78 -24.91
CA ILE A 409 -6.68 -31.00 -24.77
C ILE A 409 -7.47 -31.90 -23.82
N ALA A 410 -8.05 -32.99 -24.35
CA ALA A 410 -8.60 -34.04 -23.50
C ALA A 410 -7.48 -34.64 -22.64
N PRO A 411 -7.78 -35.05 -21.37
CA PRO A 411 -6.81 -35.59 -20.42
C PRO A 411 -6.10 -36.84 -20.91
#